data_081e9e2f7fc3f06143f2a5ddc63637c9
#
_entry.id   081e9e2f7fc3f06143f2a5ddc63637c9
#
_cell.length_a   1.000
_cell.length_b   1.000
_cell.length_c   1.000
_cell.angle_alpha   90.00
_cell.angle_beta   90.00
_cell.angle_gamma   90.00
#
_symmetry.space_group_name_H-M   'P 1'
#
loop_
_entity.id
_entity.type
_entity.pdbx_description
1 polymer ?
#
loop_
_entity_poly.entity_id
_entity_poly.type
_entity_poly.pdbx_seq_one_letter_code
_entity_poly.pdbx_strand_id
1 'polypeptide(L)'
;MIETPTVTLEEDGIIFVDFRSLLVTLDLLYDGLNQQRALAPKKKSKVLLVGQAATKVDTDMIEFGACAETVQLTAAVAIVPLSKIGWILANLFMPLQRNPYPTRAFDTIEEGREWLLSLDAG
;
A
#
# COMPACT_ATOMS: atom_id res chain seq x y z
N MET A 1 22.03 -10.07 3.32
CA MET A 1 21.38 -9.04 2.47
C MET A 1 19.91 -8.93 2.89
N ILE A 2 19.45 -7.73 3.19
CA ILE A 2 18.06 -7.51 3.58
C ILE A 2 17.21 -7.34 2.33
N GLU A 3 16.17 -8.15 2.21
CA GLU A 3 15.23 -8.00 1.10
C GLU A 3 14.21 -6.92 1.42
N THR A 4 13.87 -6.13 0.43
CA THR A 4 12.89 -5.06 0.53
C THR A 4 11.84 -5.21 -0.56
N PRO A 5 10.66 -4.59 -0.41
CA PRO A 5 9.69 -4.62 -1.49
C PRO A 5 10.23 -3.88 -2.71
N THR A 6 9.75 -4.27 -3.88
CA THR A 6 10.07 -3.57 -5.12
C THR A 6 9.05 -2.47 -5.34
N VAL A 7 9.51 -1.23 -5.50
CA VAL A 7 8.63 -0.07 -5.69
C VAL A 7 8.93 0.55 -7.05
N THR A 8 7.90 0.68 -7.88
CA THR A 8 8.03 1.17 -9.24
C THR A 8 7.00 2.25 -9.53
N LEU A 9 7.43 3.34 -10.13
CA LEU A 9 6.50 4.35 -10.65
C LEU A 9 6.13 3.95 -12.08
N GLU A 10 4.86 3.62 -12.29
CA GLU A 10 4.39 3.13 -13.58
C GLU A 10 3.93 4.25 -14.50
N GLU A 11 3.73 3.92 -15.78
CA GLU A 11 3.37 4.92 -16.80
C GLU A 11 2.07 5.64 -16.50
N ASP A 12 1.13 4.98 -15.83
CA ASP A 12 -0.15 5.59 -15.46
C ASP A 12 -0.08 6.45 -14.20
N GLY A 13 1.12 6.61 -13.64
CA GLY A 13 1.33 7.42 -12.44
C GLY A 13 1.12 6.66 -11.14
N ILE A 14 0.76 5.40 -11.20
CA ILE A 14 0.56 4.57 -10.01
C ILE A 14 1.91 4.10 -9.49
N ILE A 15 2.10 4.19 -8.18
CA ILE A 15 3.25 3.58 -7.50
C ILE A 15 2.88 2.13 -7.19
N PHE A 16 3.57 1.20 -7.81
CA PHE A 16 3.36 -0.24 -7.62
C PHE A 16 4.33 -0.74 -6.55
N VAL A 17 3.80 -1.21 -5.43
CA VAL A 17 4.60 -1.74 -4.32
C VAL A 17 4.39 -3.25 -4.26
N ASP A 18 5.41 -4.01 -4.63
CA ASP A 18 5.33 -5.46 -4.71
C ASP A 18 6.19 -6.09 -3.61
N PHE A 19 5.54 -6.70 -2.64
CA PHE A 19 6.21 -7.40 -1.56
C PHE A 19 6.67 -8.80 -1.97
N ARG A 20 6.21 -9.31 -3.11
CA ARG A 20 6.53 -10.65 -3.59
C ARG A 20 6.16 -11.70 -2.55
N SER A 21 7.10 -12.55 -2.14
CA SER A 21 6.89 -13.55 -1.09
C SER A 21 7.25 -13.05 0.30
N LEU A 22 7.70 -11.80 0.42
CA LEU A 22 8.03 -11.22 1.72
C LEU A 22 6.77 -11.01 2.55
N LEU A 23 6.88 -11.24 3.85
CA LEU A 23 5.79 -10.87 4.76
C LEU A 23 5.78 -9.36 4.93
N VAL A 24 4.59 -8.79 4.97
CA VAL A 24 4.44 -7.35 5.17
C VAL A 24 4.68 -7.03 6.64
N THR A 25 5.76 -6.33 6.92
CA THR A 25 6.12 -5.87 8.25
C THR A 25 6.14 -4.36 8.27
N LEU A 26 6.11 -3.78 9.48
CA LEU A 26 6.19 -2.32 9.62
C LEU A 26 7.48 -1.77 9.01
N ASP A 27 8.61 -2.43 9.27
CA ASP A 27 9.90 -2.00 8.72
C ASP A 27 9.89 -1.98 7.19
N LEU A 28 9.30 -3.01 6.56
CA LEU A 28 9.21 -3.07 5.11
C LEU A 28 8.21 -2.06 4.54
N LEU A 29 7.17 -1.73 5.30
CA LEU A 29 6.26 -0.65 4.89
C LEU A 29 6.98 0.69 4.86
N TYR A 30 7.82 0.97 5.86
CA TYR A 30 8.64 2.20 5.86
C TYR A 30 9.66 2.20 4.73
N ASP A 31 10.26 1.04 4.44
CA ASP A 31 11.16 0.90 3.30
C ASP A 31 10.45 1.25 2.00
N GLY A 32 9.25 0.70 1.81
CA GLY A 32 8.43 1.01 0.64
C GLY A 32 8.09 2.49 0.53
N LEU A 33 7.76 3.11 1.66
CA LEU A 33 7.44 4.53 1.70
C LEU A 33 8.67 5.38 1.33
N ASN A 34 9.85 5.00 1.80
CA ASN A 34 11.08 5.71 1.47
C ASN A 34 11.38 5.61 -0.02
N GLN A 35 11.17 4.43 -0.64
CA GLN A 35 11.33 4.27 -2.08
C GLN A 35 10.30 5.10 -2.85
N GLN A 36 9.06 5.13 -2.36
CA GLN A 36 8.00 5.94 -2.96
C GLN A 36 8.39 7.42 -2.94
N ARG A 37 8.92 7.89 -1.82
CA ARG A 37 9.37 9.27 -1.69
C ARG A 37 10.45 9.60 -2.69
N ALA A 38 11.38 8.68 -2.92
CA ALA A 38 12.46 8.89 -3.89
C ALA A 38 11.94 8.98 -5.32
N LEU A 39 10.87 8.23 -5.65
CA LEU A 39 10.29 8.21 -6.99
C LEU A 39 9.37 9.39 -7.25
N ALA A 40 8.66 9.86 -6.25
CA ALA A 40 7.68 10.93 -6.39
C ALA A 40 7.70 11.86 -5.17
N PRO A 41 8.80 12.60 -4.98
CA PRO A 41 8.90 13.53 -3.85
C PRO A 41 7.92 14.69 -4.03
N LYS A 42 7.32 15.15 -2.97
CA LYS A 42 6.41 16.30 -2.99
C LYS A 42 5.12 16.10 -3.77
N LYS A 43 4.77 14.85 -4.07
CA LYS A 43 3.55 14.56 -4.82
C LYS A 43 2.79 13.42 -4.15
N LYS A 44 1.49 13.61 -4.00
CA LYS A 44 0.64 12.52 -3.53
C LYS A 44 0.40 11.54 -4.67
N SER A 45 0.69 10.27 -4.44
CA SER A 45 0.58 9.23 -5.44
C SER A 45 -0.47 8.21 -5.08
N LYS A 46 -1.10 7.64 -6.11
CA LYS A 46 -1.96 6.47 -5.93
C LYS A 46 -1.05 5.26 -5.81
N VAL A 47 -1.29 4.42 -4.81
CA VAL A 47 -0.44 3.29 -4.48
C VAL A 47 -1.19 1.98 -4.67
N LEU A 48 -0.58 1.05 -5.40
CA LEU A 48 -1.09 -0.31 -5.57
C LEU A 48 -0.14 -1.24 -4.82
N LEU A 49 -0.60 -1.74 -3.67
CA LEU A 49 0.22 -2.55 -2.78
C LEU A 49 -0.17 -4.02 -2.91
N VAL A 50 0.79 -4.85 -3.30
CA VAL A 50 0.57 -6.27 -3.56
C VAL A 50 1.47 -7.11 -2.65
N GLY A 51 0.90 -8.08 -1.95
CA GLY A 51 1.66 -8.93 -1.05
C GLY A 51 0.89 -10.15 -0.60
N GLN A 52 1.62 -11.11 0.01
CA GLN A 52 1.02 -12.37 0.45
C GLN A 52 0.23 -12.21 1.75
N ALA A 53 0.90 -11.71 2.79
CA ALA A 53 0.28 -11.56 4.11
C ALA A 53 1.12 -10.61 4.96
N ALA A 54 0.46 -9.99 5.94
CA ALA A 54 1.16 -9.25 6.99
C ALA A 54 1.50 -10.20 8.14
N THR A 55 2.51 -9.84 8.92
CA THR A 55 2.85 -10.63 10.12
C THR A 55 1.77 -10.49 11.19
N LYS A 56 1.16 -9.31 11.26
CA LYS A 56 0.07 -9.02 12.20
C LYS A 56 -0.61 -7.73 11.79
N VAL A 57 -1.83 -7.54 12.29
CA VAL A 57 -2.55 -6.27 12.14
C VAL A 57 -2.62 -5.67 13.54
N ASP A 58 -1.87 -4.61 13.77
CA ASP A 58 -1.78 -3.98 15.09
C ASP A 58 -1.81 -2.46 14.99
N THR A 59 -1.72 -1.81 16.13
CA THR A 59 -1.78 -0.36 16.23
C THR A 59 -0.70 0.33 15.41
N ASP A 60 0.51 -0.24 15.38
CA ASP A 60 1.62 0.38 14.64
C ASP A 60 1.36 0.40 13.14
N MET A 61 0.76 -0.65 12.59
CA MET A 61 0.41 -0.67 11.16
C MET A 61 -0.72 0.31 10.86
N ILE A 62 -1.68 0.43 11.76
CA ILE A 62 -2.77 1.40 11.61
C ILE A 62 -2.21 2.82 11.62
N GLU A 63 -1.31 3.10 12.54
CA GLU A 63 -0.68 4.42 12.66
C GLU A 63 0.21 4.74 11.46
N PHE A 64 0.87 3.73 10.88
CA PHE A 64 1.68 3.94 9.68
C PHE A 64 0.85 4.57 8.56
N GLY A 65 -0.34 4.02 8.29
CA GLY A 65 -1.21 4.53 7.23
C GLY A 65 -1.69 5.95 7.47
N ALA A 66 -1.82 6.35 8.74
CA ALA A 66 -2.35 7.66 9.12
C ALA A 66 -1.26 8.65 9.52
N CYS A 67 0.01 8.27 9.52
CA CYS A 67 1.07 9.19 9.94
C CYS A 67 1.32 10.27 8.88
N ALA A 68 1.88 11.40 9.34
CA ALA A 68 2.04 12.57 8.48
C ALA A 68 2.85 12.28 7.21
N GLU A 69 3.91 11.49 7.31
CA GLU A 69 4.76 11.17 6.16
C GLU A 69 4.00 10.39 5.09
N THR A 70 3.24 9.39 5.51
CA THR A 70 2.44 8.57 4.59
C THR A 70 1.36 9.42 3.94
N VAL A 71 0.67 10.24 4.73
CA VAL A 71 -0.42 11.09 4.24
C VAL A 71 0.08 12.10 3.22
N GLN A 72 1.27 12.67 3.42
CA GLN A 72 1.83 13.65 2.50
C GLN A 72 2.18 13.05 1.13
N LEU A 73 2.42 11.75 1.07
CA LEU A 73 2.87 11.09 -0.16
C LEU A 73 1.78 10.24 -0.82
N THR A 74 0.61 10.08 -0.19
CA THR A 74 -0.37 9.09 -0.62
C THR A 74 -1.72 9.74 -0.91
N ALA A 75 -2.21 9.55 -2.15
CA ALA A 75 -3.54 10.01 -2.56
C ALA A 75 -4.60 8.93 -2.36
N ALA A 76 -4.24 7.66 -2.54
CA ALA A 76 -5.14 6.52 -2.37
C ALA A 76 -4.31 5.24 -2.35
N VAL A 77 -4.84 4.19 -1.73
CA VAL A 77 -4.17 2.89 -1.68
C VAL A 77 -5.15 1.78 -2.05
N ALA A 78 -4.76 0.95 -3.01
CA ALA A 78 -5.43 -0.31 -3.30
C ALA A 78 -4.54 -1.44 -2.77
N ILE A 79 -5.11 -2.32 -1.96
CA ILE A 79 -4.39 -3.44 -1.36
C ILE A 79 -4.85 -4.72 -2.05
N VAL A 80 -3.90 -5.50 -2.57
CA VAL A 80 -4.20 -6.76 -3.26
C VAL A 80 -3.50 -7.90 -2.53
N PRO A 81 -4.18 -8.59 -1.62
CA PRO A 81 -3.62 -9.78 -0.96
C PRO A 81 -3.57 -10.93 -1.95
N LEU A 82 -2.41 -11.59 -2.06
CA LEU A 82 -2.22 -12.69 -2.99
C LEU A 82 -2.44 -14.07 -2.36
N SER A 83 -2.75 -14.12 -1.06
CA SER A 83 -3.01 -15.38 -0.36
C SER A 83 -4.31 -15.28 0.43
N LYS A 84 -4.87 -16.44 0.76
CA LYS A 84 -6.10 -16.50 1.56
C LYS A 84 -5.91 -15.87 2.93
N ILE A 85 -4.78 -16.15 3.57
CA ILE A 85 -4.45 -15.56 4.89
C ILE A 85 -4.30 -14.05 4.77
N GLY A 86 -3.62 -13.60 3.73
CA GLY A 86 -3.47 -12.17 3.48
C GLY A 86 -4.82 -11.46 3.28
N TRP A 87 -5.75 -12.11 2.58
CA TRP A 87 -7.09 -11.58 2.38
C TRP A 87 -7.85 -11.45 3.71
N ILE A 88 -7.75 -12.47 4.57
CA ILE A 88 -8.37 -12.43 5.90
C ILE A 88 -7.81 -11.28 6.73
N LEU A 89 -6.47 -11.14 6.74
CA LEU A 89 -5.83 -10.05 7.49
C LEU A 89 -6.18 -8.68 6.96
N ALA A 90 -6.27 -8.54 5.63
CA ALA A 90 -6.67 -7.27 5.02
C ALA A 90 -8.09 -6.89 5.42
N ASN A 91 -9.00 -7.85 5.44
CA ASN A 91 -10.38 -7.59 5.85
C ASN A 91 -10.48 -7.23 7.32
N LEU A 92 -9.62 -7.79 8.18
CA LEU A 92 -9.56 -7.38 9.59
C LEU A 92 -9.01 -5.98 9.73
N PHE A 93 -8.07 -5.58 8.87
CA PHE A 93 -7.47 -4.26 8.89
C PHE A 93 -8.43 -3.16 8.43
N MET A 94 -9.24 -3.43 7.38
CA MET A 94 -10.05 -2.40 6.74
C MET A 94 -10.93 -1.59 7.71
N PRO A 95 -11.70 -2.20 8.62
CA PRO A 95 -12.52 -1.40 9.53
C PRO A 95 -11.73 -0.67 10.61
N LEU A 96 -10.46 -1.03 10.81
CA LEU A 96 -9.61 -0.43 11.85
C LEU A 96 -8.73 0.69 11.32
N GLN A 97 -8.50 0.75 10.00
CA GLN A 97 -7.60 1.74 9.43
C GLN A 97 -8.17 3.15 9.58
N ARG A 98 -7.29 4.13 9.74
CA ARG A 98 -7.65 5.53 9.93
C ARG A 98 -7.04 6.43 8.86
N ASN A 99 -6.81 5.87 7.69
CA ASN A 99 -6.20 6.60 6.59
C ASN A 99 -7.14 7.71 6.11
N PRO A 100 -6.68 8.97 6.01
CA PRO A 100 -7.51 10.05 5.52
C PRO A 100 -7.69 10.04 4.00
N TYR A 101 -7.03 9.11 3.30
CA TYR A 101 -7.16 8.89 1.87
C TYR A 101 -7.92 7.59 1.62
N PRO A 102 -8.57 7.45 0.45
CA PRO A 102 -9.28 6.20 0.14
C PRO A 102 -8.36 4.98 0.20
N THR A 103 -8.77 3.94 0.90
CA THR A 103 -8.03 2.70 1.05
C THR A 103 -9.00 1.54 0.90
N ARG A 104 -8.69 0.61 -0.01
CA ARG A 104 -9.60 -0.49 -0.32
C ARG A 104 -8.83 -1.74 -0.73
N ALA A 105 -9.38 -2.93 -0.40
CA ALA A 105 -8.79 -4.21 -0.76
C ALA A 105 -9.51 -4.80 -1.97
N PHE A 106 -8.76 -5.50 -2.84
CA PHE A 106 -9.26 -6.09 -4.07
C PHE A 106 -8.73 -7.51 -4.23
N ASP A 107 -9.45 -8.31 -5.01
CA ASP A 107 -9.05 -9.70 -5.31
C ASP A 107 -7.93 -9.78 -6.34
N THR A 108 -7.88 -8.83 -7.26
CA THR A 108 -6.90 -8.85 -8.34
C THR A 108 -6.20 -7.50 -8.51
N ILE A 109 -5.01 -7.57 -9.12
CA ILE A 109 -4.24 -6.36 -9.42
C ILE A 109 -5.02 -5.46 -10.38
N GLU A 110 -5.68 -6.06 -11.38
CA GLU A 110 -6.45 -5.32 -12.37
C GLU A 110 -7.58 -4.52 -11.74
N GLU A 111 -8.32 -5.14 -10.82
CA GLU A 111 -9.40 -4.45 -10.13
C GLU A 111 -8.89 -3.28 -9.29
N GLY A 112 -7.78 -3.50 -8.58
CA GLY A 112 -7.17 -2.45 -7.78
C GLY A 112 -6.70 -1.27 -8.63
N ARG A 113 -6.07 -1.57 -9.75
CA ARG A 113 -5.60 -0.54 -10.68
C ARG A 113 -6.77 0.24 -11.29
N GLU A 114 -7.82 -0.45 -11.74
CA GLU A 114 -9.01 0.20 -12.30
C GLU A 114 -9.64 1.16 -11.30
N TRP A 115 -9.75 0.71 -10.05
CA TRP A 115 -10.32 1.57 -9.01
C TRP A 115 -9.47 2.82 -8.79
N LEU A 116 -8.14 2.66 -8.70
CA LEU A 116 -7.24 3.80 -8.52
C LEU A 116 -7.37 4.79 -9.68
N LEU A 117 -7.44 4.29 -10.91
CA LEU A 117 -7.55 5.15 -12.08
C LEU A 117 -8.91 5.82 -12.18
N SER A 118 -9.94 5.25 -11.54
CA SER A 118 -11.28 5.85 -11.53
C SER A 118 -11.40 7.01 -10.56
N LEU A 119 -10.46 7.16 -9.63
CA LEU A 119 -10.49 8.25 -8.66
C LEU A 119 -10.00 9.54 -9.31
N ASP A 120 -10.61 10.66 -8.92
CA ASP A 120 -10.18 11.95 -9.42
C ASP A 120 -8.74 12.23 -9.00
N ALA A 121 -8.00 12.91 -9.85
CA ALA A 121 -6.60 13.23 -9.61
C ALA A 121 -6.42 14.45 -8.71
N GLY A 122 -7.39 14.71 -7.91
CA GLY A 122 -7.37 15.90 -7.07
C GLY A 122 -6.69 15.72 -5.75
#